data_4cecdcde4390de7db5036b91f9c0c6c8
#
_entry.id   4cecdcde4390de7db5036b91f9c0c6c8
#
_cell.length_a   1.000
_cell.length_b   1.000
_cell.length_c   1.000
_cell.angle_alpha   90.00
_cell.angle_beta   90.00
_cell.angle_gamma   90.00
#
_symmetry.space_group_name_H-M   'P 1'
#
loop_
_entity.id
_entity.type
_entity.pdbx_description
1 polymer ?
#
loop_
_entity_poly.entity_id
_entity_poly.type
_entity_poly.pdbx_seq_one_letter_code
_entity_poly.pdbx_strand_id
1 'polypeptide(L)'
;EKFLRKVCNFKFRVRAIVIQKSLIRSQELRNSKNSFYGYAIKSVLKHNGGTIQNAKIKIDGSGDRVFRKSFLGYLRRQLNSDEKQIMKSCRLVDSHGNVLIQLADMIAGSIHRSHNVLKDDAKFYKSIIKKRIEDEWFFK
;
A
#
# COMPACT_ATOMS: atom_id res chain seq x y z
N GLU A 1 -12.61 -3.32 -15.65
CA GLU A 1 -13.83 -3.84 -15.04
C GLU A 1 -13.85 -5.36 -14.95
N LYS A 2 -13.71 -6.06 -16.06
CA LYS A 2 -13.73 -7.54 -16.09
C LYS A 2 -12.69 -8.17 -15.16
N PHE A 3 -11.48 -7.62 -15.16
CA PHE A 3 -10.40 -8.09 -14.29
C PHE A 3 -10.78 -7.97 -12.82
N LEU A 4 -11.24 -6.80 -12.39
CA LEU A 4 -11.60 -6.55 -11.00
C LEU A 4 -12.75 -7.46 -10.54
N ARG A 5 -13.76 -7.66 -11.37
CA ARG A 5 -14.89 -8.54 -11.05
C ARG A 5 -14.43 -9.98 -10.88
N LYS A 6 -13.58 -10.44 -11.77
CA LYS A 6 -13.05 -11.80 -11.73
C LYS A 6 -12.18 -12.02 -10.48
N VAL A 7 -11.32 -11.07 -10.19
CA VAL A 7 -10.40 -11.15 -9.04
C VAL A 7 -11.15 -11.13 -7.72
N CYS A 8 -12.26 -10.41 -7.63
CA CYS A 8 -13.05 -10.34 -6.40
C CYS A 8 -13.65 -11.68 -5.98
N ASN A 9 -13.62 -12.70 -6.83
CA ASN A 9 -14.02 -14.05 -6.45
C ASN A 9 -12.96 -14.78 -5.62
N PHE A 10 -11.73 -14.30 -5.62
CA PHE A 10 -10.66 -14.85 -4.80
C PHE A 10 -10.67 -14.20 -3.41
N LYS A 11 -10.12 -14.91 -2.44
CA LYS A 11 -10.01 -14.39 -1.07
C LYS A 11 -8.78 -13.51 -0.93
N PHE A 12 -9.00 -12.23 -0.72
CA PHE A 12 -7.95 -11.28 -0.36
C PHE A 12 -8.56 -10.12 0.42
N ARG A 13 -7.72 -9.33 1.06
CA ARG A 13 -8.13 -8.16 1.82
C ARG A 13 -7.37 -6.95 1.32
N VAL A 14 -8.01 -5.80 1.37
CA VAL A 14 -7.42 -4.52 0.98
C VAL A 14 -7.35 -3.60 2.20
N ARG A 15 -6.17 -3.06 2.42
CA ARG A 15 -5.96 -1.98 3.39
C ARG A 15 -5.38 -0.80 2.61
N ALA A 16 -5.96 0.36 2.79
CA ALA A 16 -5.56 1.53 2.04
C ALA A 16 -5.43 2.76 2.95
N ILE A 17 -4.42 3.56 2.69
CA ILE A 17 -4.26 4.88 3.28
C ILE A 17 -4.39 5.92 2.17
N VAL A 18 -5.24 6.92 2.39
CA VAL A 18 -5.46 8.02 1.46
C VAL A 18 -4.75 9.24 2.00
N ILE A 19 -3.84 9.79 1.22
CA ILE A 19 -3.00 10.90 1.66
C ILE A 19 -3.19 12.10 0.72
N GLN A 20 -3.55 13.23 1.29
CA GLN A 20 -3.57 14.49 0.57
C GLN A 20 -2.26 15.21 0.89
N LYS A 21 -1.35 15.25 -0.08
CA LYS A 21 0.01 15.76 0.13
C LYS A 21 0.05 17.21 0.61
N SER A 22 -0.90 18.04 0.20
CA SER A 22 -0.98 19.44 0.62
C SER A 22 -1.23 19.61 2.12
N LEU A 23 -1.74 18.60 2.81
CA LEU A 23 -2.02 18.63 4.24
C LEU A 23 -0.91 18.05 5.10
N ILE A 24 0.18 17.59 4.51
CA ILE A 24 1.31 17.01 5.26
C ILE A 24 2.06 18.14 5.97
N ARG A 25 2.18 18.02 7.29
CA ARG A 25 2.85 19.04 8.13
C ARG A 25 4.36 18.84 8.23
N SER A 26 4.84 17.60 8.18
CA SER A 26 6.26 17.30 8.27
C SER A 26 7.00 17.76 7.01
N GLN A 27 7.99 18.63 7.18
CA GLN A 27 8.84 19.08 6.07
C GLN A 27 9.65 17.93 5.49
N GLU A 28 10.12 17.03 6.34
CA GLU A 28 10.88 15.87 5.86
C GLU A 28 10.03 15.01 4.92
N LEU A 29 8.79 14.70 5.30
CA LEU A 29 7.89 13.91 4.46
C LEU A 29 7.50 14.65 3.18
N ARG A 30 7.39 15.99 3.22
CA ARG A 30 7.06 16.79 2.04
C ARG A 30 8.21 16.87 1.05
N ASN A 31 9.45 16.94 1.54
CA ASN A 31 10.63 17.21 0.73
C ASN A 31 11.36 15.95 0.29
N SER A 32 11.14 14.82 0.98
CA SER A 32 11.79 13.54 0.65
C SER A 32 10.76 12.53 0.16
N LYS A 33 10.82 12.21 -1.13
CA LYS A 33 9.96 11.19 -1.73
C LYS A 33 10.17 9.81 -1.07
N ASN A 34 11.41 9.48 -0.74
CA ASN A 34 11.73 8.19 -0.13
C ASN A 34 11.20 8.10 1.30
N SER A 35 11.34 9.17 2.09
CA SER A 35 10.80 9.21 3.45
C SER A 35 9.28 9.13 3.45
N PHE A 36 8.62 9.83 2.53
CA PHE A 36 7.17 9.79 2.37
C PHE A 36 6.69 8.36 2.05
N TYR A 37 7.35 7.73 1.08
CA TYR A 37 7.00 6.39 0.63
C TYR A 37 7.14 5.36 1.75
N GLY A 38 8.27 5.38 2.46
CA GLY A 38 8.51 4.50 3.60
C GLY A 38 7.50 4.68 4.72
N TYR A 39 7.17 5.93 5.04
CA TYR A 39 6.18 6.25 6.06
C TYR A 39 4.78 5.72 5.69
N ALA A 40 4.38 5.92 4.43
CA ALA A 40 3.07 5.47 3.95
C ALA A 40 2.94 3.94 4.04
N ILE A 41 3.96 3.21 3.60
CA ILE A 41 3.98 1.75 3.66
C ILE A 41 3.96 1.26 5.10
N LYS A 42 4.79 1.85 5.97
CA LYS A 42 4.77 1.54 7.39
C LYS A 42 3.37 1.72 7.98
N SER A 43 2.73 2.83 7.68
CA SER A 43 1.40 3.17 8.23
C SER A 43 0.33 2.17 7.81
N VAL A 44 0.36 1.73 6.54
CA VAL A 44 -0.58 0.72 6.04
C VAL A 44 -0.41 -0.62 6.75
N LEU A 45 0.80 -0.99 7.10
CA LEU A 45 1.11 -2.33 7.63
C LEU A 45 1.09 -2.40 9.15
N LYS A 46 1.46 -1.32 9.84
CA LYS A 46 1.68 -1.37 11.29
C LYS A 46 0.40 -1.52 12.11
N HIS A 47 -0.64 -0.79 11.77
CA HIS A 47 -1.89 -0.76 12.57
C HIS A 47 -2.92 -1.74 11.99
N ASN A 48 -2.60 -3.02 12.02
CA ASN A 48 -3.40 -4.08 11.41
C ASN A 48 -4.27 -4.87 12.40
N GLY A 49 -4.23 -4.53 13.69
CA GLY A 49 -5.01 -5.24 14.71
C GLY A 49 -4.59 -6.70 14.89
N GLY A 50 -3.36 -7.04 14.59
CA GLY A 50 -2.86 -8.41 14.67
C GLY A 50 -3.21 -9.28 13.46
N THR A 51 -3.81 -8.72 12.42
CA THR A 51 -4.23 -9.48 11.23
C THR A 51 -3.12 -9.77 10.25
N ILE A 52 -1.98 -9.09 10.38
CA ILE A 52 -0.81 -9.31 9.54
C ILE A 52 0.33 -9.80 10.43
N GLN A 53 0.74 -11.06 10.22
CA GLN A 53 1.82 -11.69 11.00
C GLN A 53 2.69 -12.52 10.05
N ASN A 54 4.00 -12.43 10.24
CA ASN A 54 5.00 -13.18 9.47
C ASN A 54 4.76 -13.08 7.95
N ALA A 55 4.41 -11.91 7.47
CA ALA A 55 4.04 -11.69 6.08
C ALA A 55 5.26 -11.62 5.18
N LYS A 56 5.11 -12.20 4.00
CA LYS A 56 6.04 -12.00 2.88
C LYS A 56 5.53 -10.82 2.09
N ILE A 57 6.27 -9.72 2.12
CA ILE A 57 5.84 -8.44 1.56
C ILE A 57 6.57 -8.21 0.24
N LYS A 58 5.80 -7.86 -0.78
CA LYS A 58 6.32 -7.44 -2.08
C LYS A 58 5.87 -6.01 -2.33
N ILE A 59 6.82 -5.16 -2.70
CA ILE A 59 6.57 -3.75 -2.90
C ILE A 59 6.97 -3.39 -4.33
N ASP A 60 6.09 -2.69 -5.04
CA ASP A 60 6.41 -2.17 -6.35
C ASP A 60 7.50 -1.10 -6.22
N GLY A 61 8.59 -1.33 -6.90
CA GLY A 61 9.66 -0.35 -6.88
C GLY A 61 10.96 -0.88 -7.43
N SER A 62 11.80 0.08 -7.73
CA SER A 62 13.18 -0.13 -8.13
C SER A 62 14.03 0.84 -7.31
N GLY A 63 15.31 0.62 -7.34
CA GLY A 63 16.25 1.49 -6.65
C GLY A 63 17.61 0.85 -6.63
N ASP A 64 18.63 1.65 -6.33
CA ASP A 64 19.97 1.13 -6.21
C ASP A 64 20.08 0.27 -4.92
N ARG A 65 21.23 -0.37 -4.78
CA ARG A 65 21.49 -1.28 -3.66
C ARG A 65 21.44 -0.57 -2.31
N VAL A 66 21.96 0.65 -2.26
CA VAL A 66 21.99 1.44 -1.02
C VAL A 66 20.57 1.80 -0.57
N PHE A 67 19.75 2.28 -1.50
CA PHE A 67 18.35 2.60 -1.22
C PHE A 67 17.59 1.37 -0.73
N ARG A 68 17.71 0.24 -1.41
CA ARG A 68 17.01 -0.99 -1.05
C ARG A 68 17.37 -1.43 0.37
N LYS A 69 18.64 -1.44 0.70
CA LYS A 69 19.12 -1.85 2.03
C LYS A 69 18.58 -0.93 3.13
N SER A 70 18.65 0.38 2.92
CA SER A 70 18.18 1.39 3.84
C SER A 70 16.67 1.27 4.05
N PHE A 71 15.91 1.14 2.98
CA PHE A 71 14.45 1.05 3.00
C PHE A 71 13.97 -0.21 3.70
N LEU A 72 14.54 -1.37 3.37
CA LEU A 72 14.17 -2.64 4.00
C LEU A 72 14.55 -2.65 5.48
N GLY A 73 15.70 -2.08 5.84
CA GLY A 73 16.09 -1.92 7.25
C GLY A 73 15.13 -1.04 8.03
N TYR A 74 14.70 0.06 7.44
CA TYR A 74 13.69 0.95 8.03
C TYR A 74 12.39 0.19 8.31
N LEU A 75 11.87 -0.51 7.32
CA LEU A 75 10.61 -1.26 7.48
C LEU A 75 10.74 -2.33 8.54
N ARG A 76 11.84 -3.05 8.57
CA ARG A 76 12.06 -4.09 9.58
C ARG A 76 12.06 -3.52 10.99
N ARG A 77 12.73 -2.40 11.22
CA ARG A 77 12.74 -1.74 12.51
C ARG A 77 11.38 -1.22 12.94
N GLN A 78 10.61 -0.71 11.98
CA GLN A 78 9.30 -0.12 12.26
C GLN A 78 8.19 -1.14 12.44
N LEU A 79 8.28 -2.29 11.78
CA LEU A 79 7.21 -3.28 11.76
C LEU A 79 7.44 -4.44 12.72
N ASN A 80 8.68 -4.74 13.04
CA ASN A 80 9.01 -5.89 13.88
C ASN A 80 9.52 -5.45 15.26
N SER A 81 9.14 -6.22 16.28
CA SER A 81 9.67 -6.09 17.65
C SER A 81 9.93 -7.49 18.18
N ASP A 82 10.48 -7.59 19.40
CA ASP A 82 10.74 -8.87 20.06
C ASP A 82 9.44 -9.66 20.28
N GLU A 83 8.32 -8.97 20.45
CA GLU A 83 7.02 -9.57 20.72
C GLU A 83 6.19 -9.84 19.48
N LYS A 84 6.39 -9.06 18.39
CA LYS A 84 5.57 -9.15 17.19
C LYS A 84 6.44 -9.09 15.95
N GLN A 85 6.21 -10.01 15.03
CA GLN A 85 6.85 -10.01 13.73
C GLN A 85 5.77 -9.85 12.65
N ILE A 86 5.56 -8.63 12.18
CA ILE A 86 4.63 -8.33 11.08
C ILE A 86 5.23 -8.78 9.76
N MET A 87 6.52 -8.48 9.55
CA MET A 87 7.22 -8.74 8.30
C MET A 87 8.22 -9.88 8.46
N LYS A 88 7.99 -10.99 7.78
CA LYS A 88 8.95 -12.09 7.67
C LYS A 88 10.02 -11.76 6.65
N SER A 89 9.61 -11.30 5.48
CA SER A 89 10.50 -10.89 4.41
C SER A 89 9.89 -9.77 3.58
N CYS A 90 10.73 -9.00 2.91
CA CYS A 90 10.29 -7.93 2.04
C CYS A 90 11.20 -7.83 0.82
N ARG A 91 10.59 -7.68 -0.35
CA ARG A 91 11.30 -7.51 -1.61
C ARG A 91 10.71 -6.36 -2.40
N LEU A 92 11.58 -5.57 -3.02
CA LEU A 92 11.19 -4.64 -4.06
C LEU A 92 11.19 -5.39 -5.38
N VAL A 93 10.07 -5.39 -6.08
CA VAL A 93 9.89 -6.16 -7.31
C VAL A 93 9.33 -5.29 -8.42
N ASP A 94 9.61 -5.68 -9.66
CA ASP A 94 9.07 -5.03 -10.85
C ASP A 94 7.63 -5.53 -11.07
N SER A 95 6.71 -4.58 -11.29
CA SER A 95 5.29 -4.88 -11.55
C SER A 95 5.08 -5.73 -12.81
N HIS A 96 5.95 -5.63 -13.81
CA HIS A 96 5.82 -6.37 -15.06
C HIS A 96 5.82 -7.88 -14.85
N GLY A 97 6.59 -8.38 -13.89
CA GLY A 97 6.72 -9.80 -13.63
C GLY A 97 5.90 -10.30 -12.45
N ASN A 98 5.02 -9.47 -11.86
CA ASN A 98 4.34 -9.86 -10.64
C ASN A 98 2.85 -9.50 -10.66
N VAL A 99 2.01 -10.54 -10.73
CA VAL A 99 0.55 -10.39 -10.81
C VAL A 99 -0.03 -9.73 -9.56
N LEU A 100 0.49 -10.04 -8.37
CA LEU A 100 0.00 -9.45 -7.12
C LEU A 100 0.28 -7.96 -7.04
N ILE A 101 1.44 -7.53 -7.53
CA ILE A 101 1.77 -6.10 -7.61
C ILE A 101 0.86 -5.40 -8.61
N GLN A 102 0.60 -6.02 -9.76
CA GLN A 102 -0.34 -5.48 -10.74
C GLN A 102 -1.75 -5.34 -10.16
N LEU A 103 -2.19 -6.32 -9.38
CA LEU A 103 -3.47 -6.24 -8.66
C LEU A 103 -3.49 -5.07 -7.67
N ALA A 104 -2.46 -4.94 -6.85
CA ALA A 104 -2.37 -3.84 -5.89
C ALA A 104 -2.40 -2.48 -6.59
N ASP A 105 -1.72 -2.35 -7.71
CA ASP A 105 -1.69 -1.12 -8.50
C ASP A 105 -3.08 -0.77 -9.05
N MET A 106 -3.79 -1.74 -9.58
CA MET A 106 -5.15 -1.54 -10.09
C MET A 106 -6.13 -1.17 -8.97
N ILE A 107 -5.99 -1.76 -7.80
CA ILE A 107 -6.80 -1.43 -6.62
C ILE A 107 -6.49 0.00 -6.15
N ALA A 108 -5.22 0.35 -6.05
CA ALA A 108 -4.81 1.70 -5.68
C ALA A 108 -5.36 2.73 -6.67
N GLY A 109 -5.28 2.45 -7.96
CA GLY A 109 -5.84 3.30 -9.01
C GLY A 109 -7.36 3.47 -8.88
N SER A 110 -8.07 2.41 -8.55
CA SER A 110 -9.52 2.44 -8.35
C SER A 110 -9.92 3.33 -7.16
N ILE A 111 -9.18 3.21 -6.06
CA ILE A 111 -9.40 4.03 -4.86
C ILE A 111 -9.05 5.50 -5.15
N HIS A 112 -7.91 5.73 -5.79
CA HIS A 112 -7.49 7.08 -6.17
C HIS A 112 -8.55 7.75 -7.06
N ARG A 113 -9.05 7.05 -8.07
CA ARG A 113 -10.08 7.55 -8.97
C ARG A 113 -11.37 7.89 -8.22
N SER A 114 -11.72 7.15 -7.17
CA SER A 114 -12.94 7.39 -6.40
C SER A 114 -12.97 8.76 -5.71
N HIS A 115 -11.80 9.37 -5.53
CA HIS A 115 -11.67 10.70 -4.92
C HIS A 115 -11.62 11.83 -5.96
N ASN A 116 -11.70 11.51 -7.25
CA ASN A 116 -11.71 12.50 -8.33
C ASN A 116 -13.15 12.83 -8.71
N VAL A 117 -13.71 13.88 -8.11
CA VAL A 117 -15.11 14.29 -8.29
C VAL A 117 -15.45 14.73 -9.71
N LEU A 118 -14.44 15.01 -10.54
CA LEU A 118 -14.64 15.44 -11.93
C LEU A 118 -14.86 14.28 -12.90
N LYS A 119 -14.73 13.04 -12.44
CA LYS A 119 -14.93 11.85 -13.27
C LYS A 119 -16.32 11.26 -13.02
N ASP A 120 -17.10 11.03 -14.07
CA ASP A 120 -18.47 10.49 -13.97
C ASP A 120 -18.48 9.09 -13.35
N ASP A 121 -17.45 8.28 -13.64
CA ASP A 121 -17.31 6.92 -13.15
C ASP A 121 -16.40 6.81 -11.92
N ALA A 122 -16.18 7.93 -11.20
CA ALA A 122 -15.20 8.01 -10.12
C ALA A 122 -15.34 6.88 -9.10
N LYS A 123 -16.56 6.56 -8.71
CA LYS A 123 -16.82 5.54 -7.67
C LYS A 123 -17.08 4.15 -8.21
N PHE A 124 -17.16 4.00 -9.53
CA PHE A 124 -17.58 2.74 -10.15
C PHE A 124 -16.62 1.59 -9.85
N TYR A 125 -15.33 1.81 -10.12
CA TYR A 125 -14.32 0.76 -9.94
C TYR A 125 -14.14 0.38 -8.47
N LYS A 126 -14.18 1.37 -7.58
CA LYS A 126 -14.10 1.11 -6.13
C LYS A 126 -15.28 0.27 -5.66
N SER A 127 -16.48 0.49 -6.21
CA SER A 127 -17.67 -0.27 -5.84
C SER A 127 -17.51 -1.77 -6.12
N ILE A 128 -16.75 -2.13 -7.16
CA ILE A 128 -16.50 -3.53 -7.52
C ILE A 128 -15.68 -4.24 -6.44
N ILE A 129 -14.70 -3.56 -5.85
CA ILE A 129 -13.78 -4.13 -4.87
C ILE A 129 -14.22 -3.87 -3.42
N LYS A 130 -15.34 -3.19 -3.21
CA LYS A 130 -15.79 -2.74 -1.89
C LYS A 130 -15.81 -3.86 -0.86
N LYS A 131 -16.27 -5.04 -1.22
CA LYS A 131 -16.35 -6.19 -0.30
C LYS A 131 -14.98 -6.69 0.17
N ARG A 132 -13.91 -6.31 -0.51
CA ARG A 132 -12.54 -6.71 -0.16
C ARG A 132 -11.79 -5.66 0.64
N ILE A 133 -12.35 -4.45 0.75
CA ILE A 133 -11.72 -3.38 1.52
C ILE A 133 -11.98 -3.63 3.01
N GLU A 134 -10.92 -4.03 3.71
CA GLU A 134 -10.96 -4.23 5.16
C GLU A 134 -10.88 -2.89 5.88
N ASP A 135 -10.02 -2.01 5.41
CA ASP A 135 -9.76 -0.73 6.04
C ASP A 135 -9.31 0.31 5.01
N GLU A 136 -9.85 1.49 5.13
CA GLU A 136 -9.45 2.65 4.32
C GLU A 136 -9.53 3.88 5.22
N TRP A 137 -8.41 4.58 5.39
CA TRP A 137 -8.40 5.77 6.24
C TRP A 137 -7.62 6.90 5.61
N PHE A 138 -7.94 8.10 6.05
CA PHE A 138 -7.28 9.31 5.58
C PHE A 138 -6.17 9.70 6.55
N PHE A 139 -4.99 9.94 5.99
CA PHE A 139 -3.88 10.49 6.75
C PHE A 139 -4.15 11.97 7.07
N LYS A 140 -3.99 12.33 8.34
CA LYS A 140 -4.19 13.70 8.82
C LYS A 140 -2.92 14.28 9.41
#